data_6886fa2441984f52da08c29e5686d904
#
_entry.id   6886fa2441984f52da08c29e5686d904
#
_cell.length_a   1.000
_cell.length_b   1.000
_cell.length_c   1.000
_cell.angle_alpha   90.00
_cell.angle_beta   90.00
_cell.angle_gamma   90.00
#
_symmetry.space_group_name_H-M   'P 1'
#
loop_
_entity.id
_entity.type
_entity.pdbx_description
1 polymer ?
#
loop_
_entity_poly.entity_id
_entity_poly.type
_entity_poly.pdbx_seq_one_letter_code
_entity_poly.pdbx_strand_id
1 'polypeptide(L)'
;MKKAIIIGATSGIGQEVAGILVQQGWRIGIAGRREEVLRSMQQANPQQIEIQHLDVTKENAVLHLTELIDRLGGMDLFFLSSGIGYQNRNLEPEIE
;
A
#
# COMPACT_ATOMS: atom_id res chain seq x y z
N MET A 1 8.25 -12.97 -9.97
CA MET A 1 7.78 -11.58 -9.84
C MET A 1 7.72 -11.23 -8.35
N LYS A 2 8.33 -10.13 -7.99
CA LYS A 2 8.32 -9.68 -6.60
C LYS A 2 6.99 -9.04 -6.26
N LYS A 3 6.59 -9.16 -5.00
CA LYS A 3 5.30 -8.71 -4.53
C LYS A 3 5.46 -7.80 -3.33
N ALA A 4 4.73 -6.70 -3.32
CA ALA A 4 4.78 -5.72 -2.23
C ALA A 4 3.39 -5.37 -1.76
N ILE A 5 3.28 -5.07 -0.48
CA ILE A 5 2.05 -4.55 0.11
C ILE A 5 2.33 -3.12 0.57
N ILE A 6 1.46 -2.20 0.17
CA ILE A 6 1.60 -0.80 0.53
C ILE A 6 0.33 -0.35 1.24
N ILE A 7 0.44 -0.07 2.52
CA ILE A 7 -0.67 0.44 3.32
C ILE A 7 -0.55 1.95 3.35
N GLY A 8 -1.67 2.63 3.11
CA GLY A 8 -1.65 4.09 3.01
C GLY A 8 -1.23 4.56 1.63
N ALA A 9 -1.52 3.74 0.62
CA ALA A 9 -1.10 4.02 -0.75
C ALA A 9 -1.75 5.27 -1.33
N THR A 10 -2.77 5.80 -0.67
CA THR A 10 -3.43 7.02 -1.14
C THR A 10 -2.73 8.28 -0.66
N SER A 11 -1.74 8.17 0.21
CA SER A 11 -0.91 9.31 0.61
C SER A 11 0.16 9.57 -0.46
N GLY A 12 0.75 10.76 -0.43
CA GLY A 12 1.75 11.14 -1.42
C GLY A 12 2.92 10.17 -1.49
N ILE A 13 3.49 9.83 -0.34
CA ILE A 13 4.63 8.93 -0.29
C ILE A 13 4.23 7.53 -0.73
N GLY A 14 3.09 7.04 -0.26
CA GLY A 14 2.63 5.71 -0.65
C GLY A 14 2.37 5.60 -2.14
N GLN A 15 1.79 6.64 -2.74
CA GLN A 15 1.56 6.63 -4.18
C GLN A 15 2.87 6.60 -4.96
N GLU A 16 3.86 7.35 -4.51
CA GLU A 16 5.15 7.37 -5.19
C GLU A 16 5.85 6.02 -5.11
N VAL A 17 5.83 5.41 -3.94
CA VAL A 17 6.44 4.08 -3.78
C VAL A 17 5.74 3.08 -4.69
N ALA A 18 4.41 3.12 -4.73
CA ALA A 18 3.65 2.23 -5.59
C ALA A 18 4.05 2.40 -7.06
N GLY A 19 4.15 3.64 -7.51
CA GLY A 19 4.53 3.91 -8.89
C GLY A 19 5.91 3.38 -9.25
N ILE A 20 6.87 3.57 -8.34
CA ILE A 20 8.22 3.09 -8.57
C ILE A 20 8.24 1.56 -8.68
N LEU A 21 7.55 0.87 -7.79
CA LEU A 21 7.53 -0.58 -7.80
C LEU A 21 6.85 -1.14 -9.05
N VAL A 22 5.76 -0.50 -9.47
CA VAL A 22 5.10 -0.91 -10.70
C VAL A 22 6.03 -0.76 -11.91
N GLN A 23 6.77 0.34 -11.97
CA GLN A 23 7.71 0.55 -13.06
C GLN A 23 8.82 -0.50 -13.06
N GLN A 24 9.16 -1.03 -11.91
CA GLN A 24 10.18 -2.05 -11.79
C GLN A 24 9.64 -3.46 -12.00
N GLY A 25 8.37 -3.59 -12.34
CA GLY A 25 7.79 -4.88 -12.65
C GLY A 25 7.24 -5.64 -11.45
N TRP A 26 7.10 -5.00 -10.32
CA TRP A 26 6.54 -5.63 -9.12
C TRP A 26 5.03 -5.79 -9.27
N ARG A 27 4.52 -6.82 -8.63
CA ARG A 27 3.09 -6.93 -8.40
C ARG A 27 2.82 -6.38 -7.01
N ILE A 28 1.85 -5.46 -6.88
CA ILE A 28 1.63 -4.79 -5.60
C ILE A 28 0.18 -4.90 -5.17
N GLY A 29 0.00 -4.98 -3.85
CA GLY A 29 -1.30 -4.83 -3.22
C GLY A 29 -1.32 -3.51 -2.51
N ILE A 30 -2.27 -2.67 -2.83
CA ILE A 30 -2.37 -1.35 -2.22
C ILE A 30 -3.63 -1.28 -1.38
N ALA A 31 -3.52 -0.62 -0.24
CA ALA A 31 -4.62 -0.52 0.70
C ALA A 31 -4.69 0.88 1.28
N GLY A 32 -5.90 1.33 1.56
CA GLY A 32 -6.12 2.63 2.14
C GLY A 32 -7.60 2.89 2.30
N ARG A 33 -7.94 4.09 2.76
CA ARG A 33 -9.32 4.45 3.02
C ARG A 33 -10.03 5.07 1.82
N ARG A 34 -9.28 5.61 0.88
CA ARG A 34 -9.87 6.32 -0.28
C ARG A 34 -10.00 5.36 -1.44
N GLU A 35 -11.13 4.69 -1.50
CA GLU A 35 -11.33 3.65 -2.49
C GLU A 35 -11.25 4.17 -3.92
N GLU A 36 -11.74 5.37 -4.16
CA GLU A 36 -11.69 5.92 -5.50
C GLU A 36 -10.27 6.16 -5.99
N VAL A 37 -9.36 6.54 -5.07
CA VAL A 37 -7.95 6.70 -5.42
C VAL A 37 -7.32 5.35 -5.72
N LEU A 38 -7.63 4.34 -4.88
CA LEU A 38 -7.11 2.99 -5.11
C LEU A 38 -7.55 2.47 -6.47
N ARG A 39 -8.82 2.65 -6.83
CA ARG A 39 -9.33 2.19 -8.12
C ARG A 39 -8.66 2.90 -9.28
N SER A 40 -8.42 4.19 -9.13
CA SER A 40 -7.72 4.95 -10.16
C SER A 40 -6.32 4.39 -10.39
N MET A 41 -5.61 4.07 -9.32
CA MET A 41 -4.28 3.48 -9.43
C MET A 41 -4.33 2.10 -10.09
N GLN A 42 -5.33 1.29 -9.72
CA GLN A 42 -5.46 -0.04 -10.32
C GLN A 42 -5.76 0.05 -11.81
N GLN A 43 -6.59 1.00 -12.22
CA GLN A 43 -6.94 1.13 -13.63
C GLN A 43 -5.74 1.46 -14.49
N ALA A 44 -4.75 2.14 -13.93
CA ALA A 44 -3.55 2.46 -14.68
C ALA A 44 -2.69 1.21 -14.94
N ASN A 45 -2.75 0.22 -14.03
CA ASN A 45 -1.94 -0.99 -14.16
C ASN A 45 -2.71 -2.19 -13.60
N PRO A 46 -3.81 -2.59 -14.25
CA PRO A 46 -4.72 -3.58 -13.66
C PRO A 46 -4.12 -4.97 -13.47
N GLN A 47 -3.08 -5.30 -14.23
CA GLN A 47 -2.46 -6.62 -14.11
C GLN A 47 -1.45 -6.69 -12.98
N GLN A 48 -1.00 -5.54 -12.49
CA GLN A 48 0.02 -5.50 -11.44
C GLN A 48 -0.51 -5.09 -10.09
N ILE A 49 -1.70 -4.49 -10.04
CA ILE A 49 -2.21 -3.87 -8.79
C ILE A 49 -3.48 -4.55 -8.31
N GLU A 50 -3.42 -5.05 -7.08
CA GLU A 50 -4.60 -5.47 -6.33
C GLU A 50 -4.94 -4.38 -5.33
N ILE A 51 -6.22 -4.14 -5.07
CA ILE A 51 -6.64 -3.11 -4.13
C ILE A 51 -7.46 -3.70 -2.99
N GLN A 52 -7.40 -3.02 -1.85
CA GLN A 52 -8.18 -3.41 -0.69
C GLN A 52 -8.54 -2.15 0.09
N HIS A 53 -9.83 -1.92 0.34
CA HIS A 53 -10.22 -0.87 1.25
C HIS A 53 -9.80 -1.27 2.66
N LEU A 54 -9.09 -0.39 3.35
CA LEU A 54 -8.54 -0.72 4.66
C LEU A 54 -8.51 0.53 5.52
N ASP A 55 -9.08 0.41 6.72
CA ASP A 55 -8.96 1.43 7.75
C ASP A 55 -8.24 0.78 8.93
N VAL A 56 -6.99 1.17 9.16
CA VAL A 56 -6.16 0.53 10.19
C VAL A 56 -6.67 0.76 11.60
N THR A 57 -7.62 1.70 11.78
CA THR A 57 -8.22 1.94 13.09
C THR A 57 -9.35 0.96 13.41
N LYS A 58 -9.74 0.12 12.46
CA LYS A 58 -10.83 -0.83 12.66
C LYS A 58 -10.30 -2.18 13.11
N GLU A 59 -11.15 -2.92 13.85
CA GLU A 59 -10.74 -4.18 14.42
C GLU A 59 -10.44 -5.24 13.36
N ASN A 60 -11.10 -5.15 12.23
CA ASN A 60 -10.93 -6.15 11.17
C ASN A 60 -9.85 -5.80 10.16
N ALA A 61 -9.00 -4.82 10.48
CA ALA A 61 -7.95 -4.41 9.55
C ALA A 61 -6.99 -5.55 9.24
N VAL A 62 -6.65 -6.35 10.26
CA VAL A 62 -5.73 -7.47 10.05
C VAL A 62 -6.34 -8.49 9.10
N LEU A 63 -7.63 -8.75 9.23
CA LEU A 63 -8.31 -9.68 8.35
C LEU A 63 -8.26 -9.20 6.91
N HIS A 64 -8.55 -7.92 6.68
CA HIS A 64 -8.52 -7.36 5.33
C HIS A 64 -7.10 -7.38 4.75
N LEU A 65 -6.10 -7.13 5.58
CA LEU A 65 -4.72 -7.18 5.14
C LEU A 65 -4.34 -8.60 4.73
N THR A 66 -4.74 -9.58 5.55
CA THR A 66 -4.47 -10.98 5.24
C THR A 66 -5.11 -11.38 3.91
N GLU A 67 -6.33 -10.93 3.68
CA GLU A 67 -7.02 -11.21 2.42
C GLU A 67 -6.26 -10.64 1.23
N LEU A 68 -5.73 -9.43 1.38
CA LEU A 68 -4.97 -8.81 0.30
C LEU A 68 -3.70 -9.59 0.00
N ILE A 69 -2.99 -10.00 1.04
CA ILE A 69 -1.77 -10.80 0.88
C ILE A 69 -2.09 -12.11 0.16
N ASP A 70 -3.19 -12.75 0.54
CA ASP A 70 -3.60 -14.01 -0.08
C ASP A 70 -3.92 -13.82 -1.57
N ARG A 71 -4.64 -12.75 -1.91
CA ARG A 71 -4.97 -12.49 -3.30
C ARG A 71 -3.74 -12.18 -4.12
N LEU A 72 -2.75 -11.55 -3.50
CA LEU A 72 -1.50 -11.22 -4.17
C LEU A 72 -0.61 -12.45 -4.36
N GLY A 73 -0.79 -13.44 -3.50
CA GLY A 73 0.00 -14.65 -3.56
C GLY A 73 1.28 -14.61 -2.75
N GLY A 74 1.36 -13.70 -1.78
CA GLY A 74 2.52 -13.58 -0.94
C GLY A 74 2.99 -12.14 -0.83
N MET A 75 4.12 -11.93 -0.15
CA MET A 75 4.61 -10.60 0.09
C MET A 75 6.12 -10.64 0.30
N ASP A 76 6.85 -9.89 -0.52
CA ASP A 76 8.31 -9.75 -0.37
C ASP A 76 8.68 -8.45 0.34
N LEU A 77 7.82 -7.44 0.26
CA LEU A 77 8.07 -6.13 0.85
C LEU A 77 6.78 -5.61 1.46
N PHE A 78 6.87 -5.05 2.65
CA PHE A 78 5.73 -4.40 3.30
C PHE A 78 6.10 -2.95 3.58
N PHE A 79 5.28 -2.03 3.09
CA PHE A 79 5.49 -0.61 3.29
C PHE A 79 4.25 -0.01 3.93
N LEU A 80 4.44 0.64 5.06
CA LEU A 80 3.35 1.32 5.75
C LEU A 80 3.61 2.82 5.75
N SER A 81 2.72 3.55 5.10
CA SER A 81 2.72 5.00 5.17
C SER A 81 1.62 5.40 6.14
N SER A 82 1.96 6.10 7.19
CA SER A 82 0.95 6.51 8.17
C SER A 82 -0.05 7.47 7.58
N GLY A 83 0.33 8.20 6.57
CA GLY A 83 -0.53 9.21 5.98
C GLY A 83 -0.76 10.40 6.87
N ILE A 84 -0.19 10.40 8.07
CA ILE A 84 -0.40 11.46 9.01
C ILE A 84 0.83 12.31 9.05
N GLY A 85 1.40 12.41 8.28
CA GLY A 85 2.53 13.17 8.16
C GLY A 85 3.13 13.73 9.35
N TYR A 86 3.42 13.96 9.67
CA TYR A 86 3.97 14.51 10.60
C TYR A 86 5.00 13.95 11.12
N GLN A 87 4.69 13.59 11.22
CA GLN A 87 5.40 13.20 11.69
C GLN A 87 6.33 12.75 11.62
N ASN A 88 6.46 12.52 11.48
CA ASN A 88 7.37 12.23 11.47
C ASN A 88 8.24 12.42 11.36
N ARG A 89 8.32 12.67 11.58
CA ARG A 89 9.25 12.97 11.61
C ARG A 89 10.15 12.63 12.15
N ASN A 90 10.03 12.41 12.54
CA ASN A 90 10.85 12.15 13.15
C ASN A 90 11.35 11.21 13.07
N LEU A 91 11.04 10.66 12.88
CA LEU A 91 11.50 9.90 12.76
C LEU A 91 12.34 9.71 12.29
N GLU A 92 12.33 9.98 12.37
CA GLU A 92 13.13 10.00 12.13
C GLU A 92 13.84 9.74 12.11
N PRO A 93 13.88 9.83 12.37
CA PRO A 93 14.62 9.55 12.55
C PRO A 93 14.98 8.94 12.68
N GLU A 94 14.66 8.68 12.94
CA GLU A 94 14.98 8.39 13.09
C GLU A 94 15.40 7.84 12.61
N ILE A 95 15.29 7.62 12.43
CA ILE A 95 15.86 7.37 12.10
C ILE A 95 16.51 7.50 11.91
N GLU A 96 16.64 7.52 12.21
CA GLU A 96 17.37 7.94 12.26
C GLU A 96 17.85 7.95 12.19
#